data_8d43699b8bf13f69eda405756565e2e7
#
_entry.id   8d43699b8bf13f69eda405756565e2e7
#
_cell.length_a   1.000
_cell.length_b   1.000
_cell.length_c   1.000
_cell.angle_alpha   90.00
_cell.angle_beta   90.00
_cell.angle_gamma   90.00
#
_symmetry.space_group_name_H-M   'P 1'
#
loop_
_entity.id
_entity.type
_entity.pdbx_description
1 polymer ?
#
loop_
_entity_poly.entity_id
_entity_poly.type
_entity_poly.pdbx_seq_one_letter_code
_entity_poly.pdbx_strand_id
1 'polypeptide(L)'
;MNTLICFGDSITAGETFWNGAPRLTPRLQERFPNWEVENAGVPGDNTFDALRRIEEDVLSYDPTFVTVFFGANDAAFHKQVPLQEYKSNLMEIVKRISPEKVLLISPAPVDEERQHARTNEVLSQYAKVVEEVAKQTGSHFLDLHSHMINELEYKKFVENEERDGLHFSAVGYEYLSELIGSKLKEIFK
;
A
#
# COMPACT_ATOMS: atom_id res chain seq x y z
N MET A 1 -15.57 15.03 10.71
CA MET A 1 -15.09 13.66 11.03
C MET A 1 -13.76 13.49 10.31
N ASN A 2 -12.77 12.83 10.88
CA ASN A 2 -11.51 12.60 10.17
C ASN A 2 -11.72 11.53 9.10
N THR A 3 -11.14 11.74 7.91
CA THR A 3 -11.23 10.82 6.77
C THR A 3 -9.84 10.27 6.46
N LEU A 4 -9.72 8.93 6.44
CA LEU A 4 -8.55 8.19 6.00
C LEU A 4 -8.86 7.57 4.65
N ILE A 5 -8.09 7.89 3.62
CA ILE A 5 -8.19 7.21 2.33
C ILE A 5 -7.06 6.20 2.17
N CYS A 6 -7.40 4.96 1.87
CA CYS A 6 -6.46 3.91 1.50
C CYS A 6 -6.32 3.89 -0.02
N PHE A 7 -5.29 4.56 -0.54
CA PHE A 7 -5.02 4.71 -1.97
C PHE A 7 -4.01 3.67 -2.44
N GLY A 8 -4.41 2.76 -3.33
CA GLY A 8 -3.57 1.64 -3.73
C GLY A 8 -4.10 0.81 -4.89
N ASP A 9 -3.53 -0.36 -5.04
CA ASP A 9 -3.85 -1.33 -6.08
C ASP A 9 -4.79 -2.46 -5.60
N SER A 10 -4.65 -3.68 -6.17
CA SER A 10 -5.47 -4.84 -5.80
C SER A 10 -5.30 -5.30 -4.35
N ILE A 11 -4.16 -5.00 -3.70
CA ILE A 11 -3.96 -5.35 -2.29
C ILE A 11 -4.81 -4.43 -1.40
N THR A 12 -5.02 -3.19 -1.80
CA THR A 12 -5.93 -2.26 -1.13
C THR A 12 -7.39 -2.50 -1.48
N ALA A 13 -7.68 -2.85 -2.74
CA ALA A 13 -9.03 -2.99 -3.28
C ALA A 13 -9.87 -4.06 -2.56
N GLY A 14 -11.18 -3.80 -2.47
CA GLY A 14 -12.16 -4.70 -1.88
C GLY A 14 -12.18 -4.68 -0.35
N GLU A 15 -13.38 -4.89 0.19
CA GLU A 15 -13.64 -4.80 1.63
C GLU A 15 -13.51 -6.15 2.32
N THR A 16 -13.93 -7.22 1.65
CA THR A 16 -13.96 -8.57 2.20
C THR A 16 -13.49 -9.60 1.21
N PHE A 17 -13.08 -10.76 1.74
CA PHE A 17 -12.95 -11.98 0.97
C PHE A 17 -14.34 -12.55 0.64
N TRP A 18 -14.41 -13.55 -0.25
CA TRP A 18 -15.66 -14.22 -0.60
C TRP A 18 -16.37 -14.89 0.61
N ASN A 19 -15.60 -15.30 1.62
CA ASN A 19 -16.11 -15.87 2.88
C ASN A 19 -16.54 -14.80 3.91
N GLY A 20 -16.53 -13.51 3.54
CA GLY A 20 -16.90 -12.39 4.37
C GLY A 20 -15.81 -11.91 5.34
N ALA A 21 -14.65 -12.55 5.39
CA ALA A 21 -13.56 -12.08 6.25
C ALA A 21 -13.06 -10.69 5.80
N PRO A 22 -12.77 -9.76 6.73
CA PRO A 22 -12.38 -8.40 6.39
C PRO A 22 -10.99 -8.34 5.73
N ARG A 23 -10.85 -7.46 4.72
CA ARG A 23 -9.57 -7.06 4.14
C ARG A 23 -9.03 -5.81 4.85
N LEU A 24 -8.34 -4.90 4.14
CA LEU A 24 -7.62 -3.79 4.76
C LEU A 24 -8.54 -2.75 5.43
N THR A 25 -9.42 -2.14 4.64
CA THR A 25 -10.20 -0.97 5.10
C THR A 25 -11.16 -1.28 6.23
N PRO A 26 -11.91 -2.41 6.27
CA PRO A 26 -12.73 -2.75 7.43
C PRO A 26 -11.93 -2.96 8.72
N ARG A 27 -10.72 -3.52 8.61
CA ARG A 27 -9.82 -3.69 9.77
C ARG A 27 -9.32 -2.36 10.31
N LEU A 28 -9.00 -1.41 9.41
CA LEU A 28 -8.62 -0.06 9.80
C LEU A 28 -9.82 0.70 10.39
N GLN A 29 -11.02 0.53 9.84
CA GLN A 29 -12.24 1.13 10.38
C GLN A 29 -12.52 0.65 11.81
N GLU A 30 -12.32 -0.64 12.10
CA GLU A 30 -12.45 -1.19 13.46
C GLU A 30 -11.41 -0.59 14.42
N ARG A 31 -10.18 -0.37 13.95
CA ARG A 31 -9.09 0.22 14.75
C ARG A 31 -9.27 1.73 15.00
N PHE A 32 -9.98 2.41 14.10
CA PHE A 32 -10.25 3.85 14.13
C PHE A 32 -11.75 4.16 14.00
N PRO A 33 -12.58 3.79 15.01
CA PRO A 33 -14.03 3.86 14.90
C PRO A 33 -14.58 5.28 14.77
N ASN A 34 -13.78 6.30 15.12
CA ASN A 34 -14.13 7.71 15.01
C ASN A 34 -13.67 8.38 13.70
N TRP A 35 -13.07 7.58 12.81
CA TRP A 35 -12.65 8.00 11.47
C TRP A 35 -13.58 7.39 10.43
N GLU A 36 -13.69 8.03 9.28
CA GLU A 36 -14.24 7.45 8.07
C GLU A 36 -13.07 6.86 7.27
N VAL A 37 -13.11 5.56 6.98
CA VAL A 37 -12.03 4.87 6.24
C VAL A 37 -12.54 4.47 4.87
N GLU A 38 -12.00 5.13 3.85
CA GLU A 38 -12.38 4.95 2.45
C GLU A 38 -11.40 4.10 1.67
N ASN A 39 -11.93 3.23 0.82
CA ASN A 39 -11.15 2.36 -0.06
C ASN A 39 -11.01 2.99 -1.45
N ALA A 40 -9.82 3.41 -1.79
CA ALA A 40 -9.45 3.90 -3.12
C ALA A 40 -8.45 2.94 -3.82
N GLY A 41 -8.65 1.64 -3.63
CA GLY A 41 -7.87 0.58 -4.29
C GLY A 41 -8.47 0.18 -5.63
N VAL A 42 -7.64 0.10 -6.68
CA VAL A 42 -8.06 -0.40 -8.00
C VAL A 42 -7.11 -1.52 -8.47
N PRO A 43 -7.63 -2.73 -8.73
CA PRO A 43 -6.80 -3.85 -9.15
C PRO A 43 -5.99 -3.57 -10.42
N GLY A 44 -4.72 -3.91 -10.39
CA GLY A 44 -3.82 -3.78 -11.54
C GLY A 44 -3.18 -2.40 -11.72
N ASP A 45 -3.56 -1.41 -10.92
CA ASP A 45 -3.02 -0.06 -11.01
C ASP A 45 -1.53 0.00 -10.66
N ASN A 46 -0.80 0.79 -11.43
CA ASN A 46 0.53 1.28 -11.13
C ASN A 46 0.49 2.77 -10.76
N THR A 47 1.64 3.39 -10.54
CA THR A 47 1.70 4.81 -10.15
C THR A 47 1.24 5.78 -11.24
N PHE A 48 1.29 5.44 -12.53
CA PHE A 48 0.70 6.25 -13.59
C PHE A 48 -0.83 6.23 -13.54
N ASP A 49 -1.42 5.07 -13.28
CA ASP A 49 -2.88 4.93 -13.13
C ASP A 49 -3.35 5.68 -11.89
N ALA A 50 -2.61 5.59 -10.78
CA ALA A 50 -2.85 6.37 -9.58
C ALA A 50 -2.95 7.88 -9.87
N LEU A 51 -2.01 8.44 -10.62
CA LEU A 51 -2.00 9.86 -10.98
C LEU A 51 -3.19 10.29 -11.83
N ARG A 52 -3.76 9.39 -12.65
CA ARG A 52 -4.93 9.69 -13.48
C ARG A 52 -6.21 9.85 -12.67
N ARG A 53 -6.34 9.13 -11.55
CA ARG A 53 -7.57 9.11 -10.75
C ARG A 53 -7.44 9.79 -9.37
N ILE A 54 -6.27 10.30 -9.00
CA ILE A 54 -6.02 10.92 -7.70
C ILE A 54 -6.99 12.07 -7.38
N GLU A 55 -7.40 12.85 -8.38
CA GLU A 55 -8.34 13.95 -8.21
C GLU A 55 -9.71 13.46 -7.75
N GLU A 56 -10.24 12.48 -8.47
CA GLU A 56 -11.57 11.94 -8.23
C GLU A 56 -11.61 11.07 -6.95
N ASP A 57 -10.61 10.17 -6.81
CA ASP A 57 -10.66 9.13 -5.78
C ASP A 57 -10.03 9.56 -4.45
N VAL A 58 -9.29 10.66 -4.42
CA VAL A 58 -8.58 11.11 -3.22
C VAL A 58 -8.89 12.58 -2.90
N LEU A 59 -8.54 13.51 -3.80
CA LEU A 59 -8.56 14.93 -3.47
C LEU A 59 -9.96 15.49 -3.35
N SER A 60 -10.93 14.97 -4.10
CA SER A 60 -12.34 15.37 -4.01
C SER A 60 -12.98 15.11 -2.64
N TYR A 61 -12.40 14.22 -1.84
CA TYR A 61 -12.88 13.90 -0.47
C TYR A 61 -12.29 14.81 0.61
N ASP A 62 -11.35 15.70 0.27
CA ASP A 62 -10.59 16.52 1.24
C ASP A 62 -10.10 15.72 2.46
N PRO A 63 -9.26 14.67 2.24
CA PRO A 63 -8.90 13.73 3.29
C PRO A 63 -8.09 14.35 4.41
N THR A 64 -8.31 13.87 5.62
CA THR A 64 -7.44 14.17 6.77
C THR A 64 -6.08 13.51 6.59
N PHE A 65 -6.06 12.27 6.09
CA PHE A 65 -4.85 11.48 5.87
C PHE A 65 -5.03 10.46 4.76
N VAL A 66 -3.92 10.09 4.10
CA VAL A 66 -3.92 9.13 2.99
C VAL A 66 -2.80 8.13 3.16
N THR A 67 -3.10 6.84 3.11
CA THR A 67 -2.08 5.82 2.87
C THR A 67 -1.89 5.64 1.38
N VAL A 68 -0.65 5.63 0.90
CA VAL A 68 -0.29 5.44 -0.52
C VAL A 68 0.49 4.14 -0.63
N PHE A 69 -0.12 3.12 -1.25
CA PHE A 69 0.42 1.77 -1.32
C PHE A 69 0.40 1.23 -2.75
N PHE A 70 1.45 1.54 -3.49
CA PHE A 70 1.71 1.10 -4.86
C PHE A 70 3.14 0.55 -4.98
N GLY A 71 3.42 -0.13 -6.08
CA GLY A 71 4.75 -0.63 -6.43
C GLY A 71 4.75 -2.09 -6.86
N ALA A 72 3.78 -2.90 -6.43
CA ALA A 72 3.68 -4.29 -6.85
C ALA A 72 3.47 -4.42 -8.36
N ASN A 73 2.64 -3.58 -8.96
CA ASN A 73 2.41 -3.55 -10.41
C ASN A 73 3.51 -2.79 -11.16
N ASP A 74 4.07 -1.74 -10.55
CA ASP A 74 5.21 -1.01 -11.09
C ASP A 74 6.45 -1.90 -11.26
N ALA A 75 6.67 -2.85 -10.33
CA ALA A 75 7.79 -3.79 -10.35
C ALA A 75 7.57 -5.01 -11.26
N ALA A 76 6.35 -5.23 -11.76
CA ALA A 76 6.02 -6.42 -12.56
C ALA A 76 6.69 -6.37 -13.94
N PHE A 77 7.45 -7.39 -14.31
CA PHE A 77 8.28 -7.44 -15.52
C PHE A 77 7.55 -7.09 -16.82
N HIS A 78 6.27 -7.45 -16.93
CA HIS A 78 5.46 -7.21 -18.13
C HIS A 78 4.84 -5.79 -18.21
N LYS A 79 4.92 -5.02 -17.12
CA LYS A 79 4.36 -3.66 -17.00
C LYS A 79 5.35 -2.70 -16.31
N GLN A 80 6.61 -3.07 -16.23
CA GLN A 80 7.58 -2.41 -15.39
C GLN A 80 7.65 -0.90 -15.64
N VAL A 81 7.38 -0.15 -14.59
CA VAL A 81 7.63 1.31 -14.53
C VAL A 81 9.08 1.49 -14.09
N PRO A 82 9.92 2.17 -14.89
CA PRO A 82 11.30 2.43 -14.49
C PRO A 82 11.39 3.13 -13.13
N LEU A 83 12.39 2.78 -12.32
CA LEU A 83 12.54 3.33 -10.95
C LEU A 83 12.51 4.85 -10.89
N GLN A 84 13.10 5.53 -11.89
CA GLN A 84 13.10 6.99 -11.96
C GLN A 84 11.70 7.57 -12.19
N GLU A 85 10.89 6.92 -13.03
CA GLU A 85 9.50 7.31 -13.29
C GLU A 85 8.62 6.99 -12.08
N TYR A 86 8.79 5.82 -11.47
CA TYR A 86 8.12 5.45 -10.23
C TYR A 86 8.39 6.50 -9.13
N LYS A 87 9.65 6.92 -8.95
CA LYS A 87 10.04 7.97 -8.03
C LYS A 87 9.33 9.30 -8.33
N SER A 88 9.36 9.72 -9.60
CA SER A 88 8.72 10.96 -10.05
C SER A 88 7.21 10.94 -9.82
N ASN A 89 6.57 9.81 -10.09
CA ASN A 89 5.13 9.63 -9.89
C ASN A 89 4.76 9.69 -8.40
N LEU A 90 5.53 9.03 -7.53
CA LEU A 90 5.31 9.09 -6.07
C LEU A 90 5.51 10.51 -5.53
N MET A 91 6.54 11.23 -5.99
CA MET A 91 6.75 12.63 -5.60
C MET A 91 5.58 13.52 -6.01
N GLU A 92 5.03 13.32 -7.21
CA GLU A 92 3.86 14.09 -7.66
C GLU A 92 2.60 13.72 -6.87
N ILE A 93 2.38 12.44 -6.55
CA ILE A 93 1.27 11.99 -5.68
C ILE A 93 1.38 12.68 -4.31
N VAL A 94 2.53 12.62 -3.67
CA VAL A 94 2.76 13.24 -2.36
C VAL A 94 2.53 14.75 -2.41
N LYS A 95 3.06 15.42 -3.44
CA LYS A 95 2.90 16.87 -3.63
C LYS A 95 1.43 17.27 -3.79
N ARG A 96 0.64 16.50 -4.55
CA ARG A 96 -0.79 16.79 -4.76
C ARG A 96 -1.63 16.60 -3.52
N ILE A 97 -1.29 15.63 -2.68
CA ILE A 97 -2.02 15.36 -1.42
C ILE A 97 -1.57 16.31 -0.30
N SER A 98 -0.29 16.61 -0.21
CA SER A 98 0.49 17.28 0.83
C SER A 98 1.29 16.28 1.70
N PRO A 99 2.60 16.48 1.86
CA PRO A 99 3.49 15.50 2.51
C PRO A 99 3.08 15.10 3.91
N GLU A 100 2.61 16.05 4.71
CA GLU A 100 2.20 15.83 6.10
C GLU A 100 0.93 14.98 6.25
N LYS A 101 0.16 14.83 5.18
CA LYS A 101 -1.06 14.01 5.12
C LYS A 101 -0.81 12.61 4.52
N VAL A 102 0.43 12.24 4.20
CA VAL A 102 0.73 11.00 3.47
C VAL A 102 1.55 10.02 4.29
N LEU A 103 1.10 8.77 4.34
CA LEU A 103 1.90 7.61 4.71
C LEU A 103 2.22 6.81 3.45
N LEU A 104 3.47 6.89 3.00
CA LEU A 104 4.00 6.04 1.94
C LEU A 104 4.31 4.64 2.50
N ILE A 105 3.82 3.60 1.83
CA ILE A 105 4.02 2.20 2.21
C ILE A 105 4.84 1.53 1.11
N SER A 106 5.97 0.91 1.46
CA SER A 106 6.78 0.17 0.49
C SER A 106 6.05 -1.08 0.00
N PRO A 107 6.27 -1.53 -1.28
CA PRO A 107 5.65 -2.74 -1.79
C PRO A 107 6.05 -3.95 -0.94
N ALA A 108 5.10 -4.85 -0.72
CA ALA A 108 5.30 -6.08 0.04
C ALA A 108 6.21 -7.07 -0.72
N PRO A 109 6.93 -7.96 -0.02
CA PRO A 109 7.57 -9.10 -0.64
C PRO A 109 6.55 -10.12 -1.14
N VAL A 110 6.98 -11.00 -2.05
CA VAL A 110 6.17 -12.05 -2.67
C VAL A 110 6.71 -13.44 -2.35
N ASP A 111 5.89 -14.47 -2.50
CA ASP A 111 6.37 -15.85 -2.54
C ASP A 111 6.88 -16.17 -3.96
N GLU A 112 8.19 -16.12 -4.17
CA GLU A 112 8.82 -16.34 -5.48
C GLU A 112 8.66 -17.77 -6.02
N GLU A 113 8.24 -18.73 -5.20
CA GLU A 113 7.90 -20.08 -5.67
C GLU A 113 6.58 -20.09 -6.46
N ARG A 114 5.74 -19.10 -6.25
CA ARG A 114 4.39 -18.98 -6.85
C ARG A 114 4.26 -17.75 -7.75
N GLN A 115 4.94 -16.67 -7.39
CA GLN A 115 4.90 -15.40 -8.13
C GLN A 115 6.09 -15.29 -9.09
N HIS A 116 5.82 -15.18 -10.41
CA HIS A 116 6.84 -15.16 -11.45
C HIS A 116 6.95 -13.82 -12.20
N ALA A 117 6.08 -12.86 -11.92
CA ALA A 117 6.09 -11.55 -12.59
C ALA A 117 6.99 -10.53 -11.90
N ARG A 118 7.53 -10.82 -10.73
CA ARG A 118 8.43 -9.97 -9.95
C ARG A 118 9.27 -10.80 -8.97
N THR A 119 10.40 -10.24 -8.52
CA THR A 119 11.25 -10.85 -7.49
C THR A 119 11.36 -9.95 -6.28
N ASN A 120 11.70 -10.52 -5.12
CA ASN A 120 11.95 -9.75 -3.90
C ASN A 120 13.15 -8.83 -4.04
N GLU A 121 14.15 -9.20 -4.85
CA GLU A 121 15.26 -8.32 -5.19
C GLU A 121 14.78 -7.04 -5.90
N VAL A 122 13.94 -7.18 -6.92
CA VAL A 122 13.36 -6.03 -7.64
C VAL A 122 12.46 -5.22 -6.71
N LEU A 123 11.55 -5.87 -5.96
CA LEU A 123 10.66 -5.20 -5.02
C LEU A 123 11.42 -4.41 -3.96
N SER A 124 12.58 -4.91 -3.49
CA SER A 124 13.43 -4.18 -2.56
C SER A 124 13.98 -2.87 -3.13
N GLN A 125 14.24 -2.81 -4.45
CA GLN A 125 14.66 -1.58 -5.13
C GLN A 125 13.53 -0.55 -5.15
N TYR A 126 12.29 -0.97 -5.44
CA TYR A 126 11.11 -0.11 -5.36
C TYR A 126 10.85 0.35 -3.93
N ALA A 127 11.03 -0.51 -2.93
CA ALA A 127 10.90 -0.14 -1.52
C ALA A 127 11.89 0.96 -1.11
N LYS A 128 13.15 0.88 -1.57
CA LYS A 128 14.15 1.94 -1.35
C LYS A 128 13.76 3.27 -1.98
N VAL A 129 13.15 3.24 -3.16
CA VAL A 129 12.64 4.47 -3.80
C VAL A 129 11.53 5.10 -2.96
N VAL A 130 10.62 4.31 -2.39
CA VAL A 130 9.58 4.83 -1.48
C VAL A 130 10.19 5.53 -0.26
N GLU A 131 11.20 4.91 0.36
CA GLU A 131 11.93 5.50 1.49
C GLU A 131 12.62 6.81 1.10
N GLU A 132 13.27 6.85 -0.08
CA GLU A 132 13.91 8.07 -0.58
C GLU A 132 12.90 9.19 -0.81
N VAL A 133 11.74 8.89 -1.40
CA VAL A 133 10.68 9.88 -1.62
C VAL A 133 10.18 10.41 -0.27
N ALA A 134 9.93 9.54 0.70
CA ALA A 134 9.48 9.95 2.02
C ALA A 134 10.49 10.90 2.69
N LYS A 135 11.80 10.57 2.63
CA LYS A 135 12.87 11.44 3.14
C LYS A 135 12.96 12.79 2.42
N GLN A 136 12.80 12.79 1.09
CA GLN A 136 12.91 14.01 0.29
C GLN A 136 11.70 14.94 0.45
N THR A 137 10.51 14.39 0.66
CA THR A 137 9.26 15.15 0.79
C THR A 137 8.91 15.50 2.23
N GLY A 138 9.45 14.77 3.21
CA GLY A 138 9.07 14.87 4.60
C GLY A 138 7.75 14.14 4.93
N SER A 139 7.27 13.27 4.04
CA SER A 139 6.11 12.42 4.28
C SER A 139 6.43 11.27 5.23
N HIS A 140 5.40 10.67 5.82
CA HIS A 140 5.57 9.50 6.67
C HIS A 140 5.89 8.26 5.84
N PHE A 141 6.57 7.29 6.47
CA PHE A 141 7.02 6.07 5.80
C PHE A 141 6.75 4.82 6.65
N LEU A 142 6.30 3.76 5.99
CA LEU A 142 6.20 2.41 6.52
C LEU A 142 6.97 1.45 5.60
N ASP A 143 8.07 0.88 6.10
CA ASP A 143 8.84 -0.15 5.39
C ASP A 143 8.19 -1.53 5.54
N LEU A 144 7.07 -1.72 4.83
CA LEU A 144 6.35 -3.00 4.85
C LEU A 144 7.22 -4.14 4.30
N HIS A 145 8.04 -3.87 3.27
CA HIS A 145 8.92 -4.86 2.67
C HIS A 145 9.83 -5.50 3.72
N SER A 146 10.58 -4.68 4.45
CA SER A 146 11.51 -5.17 5.47
C SER A 146 10.79 -5.79 6.66
N HIS A 147 9.66 -5.23 7.07
CA HIS A 147 8.85 -5.83 8.14
C HIS A 147 8.40 -7.23 7.78
N MET A 148 7.88 -7.44 6.56
CA MET A 148 7.38 -8.75 6.17
C MET A 148 8.49 -9.75 5.88
N ILE A 149 9.52 -9.39 5.08
CA ILE A 149 10.56 -10.33 4.63
C ILE A 149 11.39 -10.91 5.78
N ASN A 150 11.47 -10.19 6.90
CA ASN A 150 12.18 -10.62 8.11
C ASN A 150 11.36 -11.54 9.03
N GLU A 151 10.08 -11.73 8.77
CA GLU A 151 9.26 -12.70 9.51
C GLU A 151 9.60 -14.13 9.07
N LEU A 152 9.76 -15.05 10.05
CA LEU A 152 10.15 -16.43 9.80
C LEU A 152 9.27 -17.16 8.77
N GLU A 153 7.99 -16.82 8.73
CA GLU A 153 7.00 -17.45 7.88
C GLU A 153 6.26 -16.41 7.02
N TYR A 154 6.99 -15.40 6.51
CA TYR A 154 6.35 -14.28 5.77
C TYR A 154 5.48 -14.74 4.59
N LYS A 155 5.79 -15.89 3.98
CA LYS A 155 5.01 -16.44 2.86
C LYS A 155 3.54 -16.66 3.21
N LYS A 156 3.21 -16.94 4.48
CA LYS A 156 1.81 -17.07 4.92
C LYS A 156 0.99 -15.80 4.80
N PHE A 157 1.65 -14.63 4.79
CA PHE A 157 0.97 -13.35 4.60
C PHE A 157 0.44 -13.15 3.17
N VAL A 158 1.08 -13.81 2.20
CA VAL A 158 0.73 -13.79 0.77
C VAL A 158 0.17 -15.13 0.27
N GLU A 159 -0.26 -15.99 1.20
CA GLU A 159 -0.92 -17.25 0.88
C GLU A 159 -2.44 -17.07 0.87
N ASN A 160 -2.92 -16.34 -0.14
CA ASN A 160 -4.35 -16.15 -0.38
C ASN A 160 -4.99 -17.42 -0.98
N GLU A 161 -6.29 -17.36 -1.25
CA GLU A 161 -7.06 -18.48 -1.82
C GLU A 161 -6.62 -18.86 -3.24
N GLU A 162 -6.19 -17.88 -4.03
CA GLU A 162 -5.69 -18.09 -5.39
C GLU A 162 -4.27 -18.65 -5.42
N ARG A 163 -3.57 -18.60 -4.27
CA ARG A 163 -2.20 -19.08 -4.09
C ARG A 163 -1.22 -18.51 -5.11
N ASP A 164 -1.42 -17.23 -5.45
CA ASP A 164 -0.59 -16.53 -6.46
C ASP A 164 0.72 -15.97 -5.90
N GLY A 165 0.92 -16.05 -4.58
CA GLY A 165 2.13 -15.58 -3.90
C GLY A 165 2.28 -14.06 -3.84
N LEU A 166 1.22 -13.30 -4.18
CA LEU A 166 1.19 -11.85 -4.21
C LEU A 166 0.12 -11.27 -3.29
N HIS A 167 -1.13 -11.68 -3.49
CA HIS A 167 -2.26 -11.14 -2.76
C HIS A 167 -2.30 -11.66 -1.33
N PHE A 168 -2.72 -10.81 -0.42
CA PHE A 168 -2.66 -11.10 1.01
C PHE A 168 -3.71 -12.10 1.45
N SER A 169 -3.31 -12.98 2.39
CA SER A 169 -4.21 -13.79 3.20
C SER A 169 -4.88 -12.94 4.28
N ALA A 170 -5.86 -13.52 5.00
CA ALA A 170 -6.48 -12.87 6.15
C ALA A 170 -5.44 -12.51 7.24
N VAL A 171 -4.43 -13.36 7.43
CA VAL A 171 -3.31 -13.11 8.37
C VAL A 171 -2.43 -11.97 7.86
N GLY A 172 -2.20 -11.90 6.55
CA GLY A 172 -1.45 -10.81 5.93
C GLY A 172 -2.15 -9.46 6.09
N TYR A 173 -3.47 -9.40 5.91
CA TYR A 173 -4.24 -8.17 6.14
C TYR A 173 -4.28 -7.77 7.61
N GLU A 174 -4.33 -8.74 8.54
CA GLU A 174 -4.22 -8.43 9.97
C GLU A 174 -2.88 -7.75 10.26
N TYR A 175 -1.78 -8.37 9.81
CA TYR A 175 -0.44 -7.85 9.99
C TYR A 175 -0.27 -6.43 9.37
N LEU A 176 -0.73 -6.22 8.14
CA LEU A 176 -0.69 -4.92 7.47
C LEU A 176 -1.48 -3.85 8.24
N SER A 177 -2.70 -4.19 8.67
CA SER A 177 -3.55 -3.26 9.41
C SER A 177 -2.99 -2.91 10.79
N GLU A 178 -2.27 -3.82 11.43
CA GLU A 178 -1.56 -3.55 12.69
C GLU A 178 -0.41 -2.57 12.50
N LEU A 179 0.42 -2.77 11.47
CA LEU A 179 1.53 -1.87 11.16
C LEU A 179 1.04 -0.47 10.82
N ILE A 180 0.05 -0.36 9.92
CA ILE A 180 -0.56 0.93 9.56
C ILE A 180 -1.19 1.58 10.80
N GLY A 181 -1.97 0.82 11.57
CA GLY A 181 -2.64 1.31 12.76
C GLY A 181 -1.66 1.83 13.82
N SER A 182 -0.55 1.14 14.02
CA SER A 182 0.51 1.56 14.93
C SER A 182 1.14 2.86 14.46
N LYS A 183 1.42 2.96 13.15
CA LYS A 183 2.01 4.17 12.56
C LYS A 183 1.08 5.38 12.66
N LEU A 184 -0.20 5.21 12.36
CA LEU A 184 -1.19 6.27 12.52
C LEU A 184 -1.32 6.74 13.97
N LYS A 185 -1.29 5.84 14.94
CA LYS A 185 -1.28 6.22 16.37
C LYS A 185 -0.04 7.01 16.79
N GLU A 186 1.11 6.79 16.15
CA GLU A 186 2.31 7.61 16.38
C GLU A 186 2.16 9.01 15.80
N ILE A 187 1.56 9.14 14.63
CA ILE A 187 1.39 10.41 13.90
C ILE A 187 0.35 11.30 14.59
N PHE A 188 -0.72 10.71 15.09
CA PHE A 188 -1.87 11.44 15.67
C PHE A 188 -1.89 11.44 17.21
N LYS A 189 -0.73 11.25 17.86
CA LYS A 189 -0.57 11.51 19.29
C LYS A 189 -0.53 13.01 19.52
#